data_561c12d377ff8bffd3654fd3f619f4b4
#
_entry.id   561c12d377ff8bffd3654fd3f619f4b4
#
_cell.length_a   1.000
_cell.length_b   1.000
_cell.length_c   1.000
_cell.angle_alpha   90.00
_cell.angle_beta   90.00
_cell.angle_gamma   90.00
#
_symmetry.space_group_name_H-M   'P 1'
#
loop_
_entity.id
_entity.type
_entity.pdbx_description
1 polymer ?
#
loop_
_entity_poly.entity_id
_entity_poly.type
_entity_poly.pdbx_seq_one_letter_code
_entity_poly.pdbx_strand_id
1 'polypeptide(L)'
;MGNFNANQHISFTSSKPIYDFYVAGPYQTAEQVESMERLERVLQHRKLSVYRPRFAMDVNVSGPQAVFDNRIEAIKNSAAVIANFDDKDAGAIFALAYGFALGKPVYAYCEGILPNSRISLMVDQAATAVLDGPAALEELLDSGQVRPLQLDEQ
;
A
#
# COMPACT_ATOMS: atom_id res chain seq x y z
N MET A 1 -32.23 -5.85 5.14
CA MET A 1 -31.77 -4.54 4.67
C MET A 1 -31.00 -3.87 5.79
N GLY A 2 -29.71 -3.76 5.65
CA GLY A 2 -28.86 -3.07 6.60
C GLY A 2 -29.19 -1.58 6.59
N ASN A 3 -29.52 -1.02 7.75
CA ASN A 3 -29.64 0.41 7.91
C ASN A 3 -28.29 1.05 7.62
N PHE A 4 -28.20 1.73 6.49
CA PHE A 4 -27.08 2.62 6.20
C PHE A 4 -27.21 3.80 7.20
N ASN A 5 -26.46 3.73 8.28
CA ASN A 5 -26.45 4.82 9.24
C ASN A 5 -25.56 5.93 8.66
N ALA A 6 -26.20 6.89 8.00
CA ALA A 6 -25.51 8.05 7.39
C ALA A 6 -24.79 8.96 8.41
N ASN A 7 -24.83 8.63 9.69
CA ASN A 7 -24.22 9.37 10.79
C ASN A 7 -22.95 8.71 11.35
N GLN A 8 -22.38 7.74 10.66
CA GLN A 8 -20.98 7.45 10.95
C GLN A 8 -20.17 8.62 10.40
N HIS A 9 -20.02 9.63 11.22
CA HIS A 9 -18.96 10.59 11.03
C HIS A 9 -17.68 9.79 10.83
N ILE A 10 -17.18 9.76 9.60
CA ILE A 10 -15.79 9.39 9.39
C ILE A 10 -15.02 10.46 10.14
N SER A 11 -14.74 10.17 11.38
CA SER A 11 -13.87 11.01 12.18
C SER A 11 -12.51 10.97 11.51
N PHE A 12 -12.19 11.98 10.73
CA PHE A 12 -10.83 12.26 10.32
C PHE A 12 -10.04 12.77 11.55
N THR A 13 -10.11 12.01 12.64
CA THR A 13 -9.10 12.18 13.67
C THR A 13 -7.82 11.72 13.00
N SER A 14 -6.96 12.68 12.69
CA SER A 14 -5.61 12.43 12.22
C SER A 14 -4.86 11.71 13.32
N SER A 15 -5.12 10.41 13.47
CA SER A 15 -4.25 9.56 14.25
C SER A 15 -2.90 9.60 13.55
N LYS A 16 -1.85 9.92 14.30
CA LYS A 16 -0.49 9.88 13.80
C LYS A 16 -0.24 8.51 13.17
N PRO A 17 0.22 8.43 11.91
CA PRO A 17 0.49 7.14 11.29
C PRO A 17 1.50 6.34 12.11
N ILE A 18 1.30 5.03 12.16
CA ILE A 18 2.21 4.10 12.84
C ILE A 18 3.05 3.28 11.87
N TYR A 19 2.66 3.24 10.60
CA TYR A 19 3.42 2.60 9.52
C TYR A 19 3.87 3.64 8.50
N ASP A 20 5.09 3.52 8.02
CA ASP A 20 5.55 4.30 6.86
C ASP A 20 4.78 3.93 5.61
N PHE A 21 4.59 2.63 5.39
CA PHE A 21 3.90 2.09 4.22
C PHE A 21 2.92 0.97 4.55
N TYR A 22 1.77 1.01 3.90
CA TYR A 22 0.95 -0.16 3.65
C TYR A 22 1.36 -0.75 2.30
N VAL A 23 1.73 -2.02 2.26
CA VAL A 23 2.19 -2.69 1.05
C VAL A 23 1.13 -3.66 0.56
N ALA A 24 0.50 -3.33 -0.57
CA ALA A 24 -0.51 -4.16 -1.21
C ALA A 24 0.06 -4.87 -2.44
N GLY A 25 -0.46 -6.02 -2.75
CA GLY A 25 -0.12 -6.72 -3.98
C GLY A 25 -0.46 -8.20 -3.96
N PRO A 26 -0.31 -8.88 -5.12
CA PRO A 26 -0.62 -10.31 -5.25
C PRO A 26 0.46 -11.18 -4.58
N TYR A 27 0.03 -12.30 -4.03
CA TYR A 27 0.93 -13.28 -3.40
C TYR A 27 0.40 -14.72 -3.53
N GLN A 28 -0.27 -15.02 -4.64
CA GLN A 28 -0.84 -16.35 -4.89
C GLN A 28 0.10 -17.27 -5.65
N THR A 29 0.99 -16.74 -6.47
CA THR A 29 2.00 -17.52 -7.22
C THR A 29 3.40 -17.27 -6.69
N ALA A 30 4.33 -18.16 -7.00
CA ALA A 30 5.73 -18.01 -6.60
C ALA A 30 6.34 -16.71 -7.16
N GLU A 31 6.08 -16.39 -8.41
CA GLU A 31 6.56 -15.15 -9.05
C GLU A 31 6.02 -13.91 -8.36
N GLN A 32 4.74 -13.92 -7.96
CA GLN A 32 4.13 -12.81 -7.24
C GLN A 32 4.77 -12.62 -5.86
N VAL A 33 4.99 -13.71 -5.14
CA VAL A 33 5.66 -13.67 -3.84
C VAL A 33 7.07 -13.10 -3.97
N GLU A 34 7.84 -13.55 -4.95
CA GLU A 34 9.19 -13.05 -5.19
C GLU A 34 9.20 -11.55 -5.53
N SER A 35 8.26 -11.10 -6.35
CA SER A 35 8.08 -9.67 -6.66
C SER A 35 7.77 -8.84 -5.41
N MET A 36 6.86 -9.33 -4.57
CA MET A 36 6.53 -8.67 -3.31
C MET A 36 7.73 -8.64 -2.36
N GLU A 37 8.50 -9.72 -2.27
CA GLU A 37 9.70 -9.77 -1.44
C GLU A 37 10.78 -8.78 -1.90
N ARG A 38 10.96 -8.60 -3.21
CA ARG A 38 11.90 -7.60 -3.74
C ARG A 38 11.51 -6.19 -3.32
N LEU A 39 10.24 -5.84 -3.44
CA LEU A 39 9.70 -4.56 -3.02
C LEU A 39 9.87 -4.36 -1.50
N GLU A 40 9.45 -5.31 -0.71
CA GLU A 40 9.50 -5.25 0.74
C GLU A 40 10.93 -5.16 1.27
N ARG A 41 11.86 -5.87 0.62
CA ARG A 41 13.28 -5.86 1.00
C ARG A 41 13.89 -4.47 0.88
N VAL A 42 13.55 -3.72 -0.17
CA VAL A 42 14.00 -2.33 -0.32
C VAL A 42 13.55 -1.49 0.87
N LEU A 43 12.27 -1.58 1.23
CA LEU A 43 11.72 -0.83 2.36
C LEU A 43 12.35 -1.24 3.70
N GLN A 44 12.52 -2.53 3.92
CA GLN A 44 13.09 -3.07 5.15
C GLN A 44 14.57 -2.69 5.33
N HIS A 45 15.37 -2.70 4.26
CA HIS A 45 16.77 -2.26 4.31
C HIS A 45 16.92 -0.79 4.70
N ARG A 46 15.88 0.01 4.42
CA ARG A 46 15.83 1.42 4.82
C ARG A 46 15.22 1.61 6.22
N LYS A 47 14.95 0.52 6.94
CA LYS A 47 14.35 0.52 8.29
C LYS A 47 13.00 1.24 8.35
N LEU A 48 12.25 1.21 7.25
CA LEU A 48 10.92 1.74 7.19
C LEU A 48 9.93 0.77 7.85
N SER A 49 8.97 1.32 8.55
CA SER A 49 7.88 0.56 9.17
C SER A 49 6.86 0.18 8.11
N VAL A 50 6.62 -1.12 7.92
CA VAL A 50 5.81 -1.65 6.82
C VAL A 50 4.70 -2.54 7.36
N TYR A 51 3.45 -2.27 6.96
CA TYR A 51 2.35 -3.20 7.15
C TYR A 51 2.25 -4.13 5.93
N ARG A 52 2.36 -5.43 6.16
CA ARG A 52 2.28 -6.46 5.12
C ARG A 52 1.05 -7.31 5.34
N PRO A 53 -0.04 -7.11 4.56
CA PRO A 53 -1.33 -7.79 4.79
C PRO A 53 -1.24 -9.31 4.86
N ARG A 54 -0.39 -9.92 4.02
CA ARG A 54 -0.26 -11.38 3.95
C ARG A 54 0.29 -12.03 5.23
N PHE A 55 0.94 -11.25 6.09
CA PHE A 55 1.51 -11.75 7.35
C PHE A 55 0.73 -11.29 8.58
N ALA A 56 -0.24 -10.41 8.42
CA ALA A 56 -0.93 -9.79 9.55
C ALA A 56 -2.07 -10.64 10.10
N MET A 57 -2.94 -11.15 9.22
CA MET A 57 -4.08 -11.97 9.59
C MET A 57 -4.37 -13.00 8.52
N ASP A 58 -4.74 -14.21 8.94
CA ASP A 58 -5.16 -15.29 8.05
C ASP A 58 -6.70 -15.29 7.96
N VAL A 59 -7.21 -15.19 6.72
CA VAL A 59 -8.65 -15.20 6.46
C VAL A 59 -9.33 -16.51 6.87
N ASN A 60 -8.60 -17.63 6.82
CA ASN A 60 -9.11 -18.93 7.22
C ASN A 60 -9.27 -19.05 8.74
N VAL A 61 -8.55 -18.25 9.51
CA VAL A 61 -8.59 -18.24 10.98
C VAL A 61 -9.57 -17.16 11.47
N SER A 62 -9.44 -15.95 10.96
CA SER A 62 -10.15 -14.76 11.48
C SER A 62 -11.44 -14.43 10.73
N GLY A 63 -11.62 -14.99 9.54
CA GLY A 63 -12.74 -14.70 8.64
C GLY A 63 -12.56 -13.44 7.80
N PRO A 64 -13.34 -13.33 6.70
CA PRO A 64 -13.13 -12.25 5.72
C PRO A 64 -13.42 -10.86 6.26
N GLN A 65 -14.42 -10.69 7.11
CA GLN A 65 -14.78 -9.38 7.66
C GLN A 65 -13.69 -8.83 8.57
N ALA A 66 -13.16 -9.67 9.47
CA ALA A 66 -12.10 -9.24 10.38
C ALA A 66 -10.81 -8.88 9.64
N VAL A 67 -10.46 -9.63 8.61
CA VAL A 67 -9.32 -9.33 7.75
C VAL A 67 -9.52 -8.02 7.00
N PHE A 68 -10.70 -7.81 6.43
CA PHE A 68 -11.05 -6.56 5.75
C PHE A 68 -10.92 -5.36 6.71
N ASP A 69 -11.54 -5.44 7.87
CA ASP A 69 -11.51 -4.34 8.86
C ASP A 69 -10.09 -4.02 9.31
N ASN A 70 -9.27 -5.05 9.52
CA ASN A 70 -7.86 -4.89 9.89
C ASN A 70 -7.07 -4.18 8.80
N ARG A 71 -7.26 -4.55 7.53
CA ARG A 71 -6.59 -3.92 6.39
C ARG A 71 -7.02 -2.47 6.21
N ILE A 72 -8.30 -2.16 6.37
CA ILE A 72 -8.81 -0.79 6.32
C ILE A 72 -8.16 0.08 7.41
N GLU A 73 -8.13 -0.40 8.64
CA GLU A 73 -7.47 0.31 9.74
C GLU A 73 -5.96 0.49 9.48
N ALA A 74 -5.30 -0.52 8.92
CA ALA A 74 -3.88 -0.43 8.60
C ALA A 74 -3.60 0.62 7.52
N ILE A 75 -4.45 0.74 6.50
CA ILE A 75 -4.31 1.80 5.49
C ILE A 75 -4.47 3.17 6.15
N LYS A 76 -5.48 3.35 7.01
CA LYS A 76 -5.68 4.60 7.76
C LYS A 76 -4.47 4.96 8.62
N ASN A 77 -3.82 3.97 9.20
CA ASN A 77 -2.67 4.13 10.10
C ASN A 77 -1.32 4.15 9.37
N SER A 78 -1.32 4.17 8.05
CA SER A 78 -0.11 4.26 7.23
C SER A 78 0.08 5.65 6.68
N ALA A 79 1.32 6.12 6.59
CA ALA A 79 1.65 7.41 6.01
C ALA A 79 1.46 7.40 4.49
N ALA A 80 1.70 6.27 3.84
CA ALA A 80 1.59 6.08 2.40
C ALA A 80 1.17 4.66 2.05
N VAL A 81 0.70 4.47 0.83
CA VAL A 81 0.40 3.15 0.26
C VAL A 81 1.33 2.92 -0.92
N ILE A 82 1.92 1.73 -0.97
CA ILE A 82 2.57 1.22 -2.18
C ILE A 82 1.85 -0.05 -2.62
N ALA A 83 1.45 -0.09 -3.87
CA ALA A 83 0.65 -1.18 -4.42
C ALA A 83 1.33 -1.79 -5.64
N ASN A 84 1.60 -3.09 -5.56
CA ASN A 84 2.16 -3.86 -6.67
C ASN A 84 1.03 -4.28 -7.61
N PHE A 85 1.08 -3.77 -8.84
CA PHE A 85 0.09 -4.00 -9.89
C PHE A 85 0.42 -5.16 -10.82
N ASP A 86 1.44 -5.95 -10.50
CA ASP A 86 1.70 -7.15 -11.27
C ASP A 86 0.43 -8.01 -11.35
N ASP A 87 0.14 -8.54 -12.54
CA ASP A 87 -1.07 -9.32 -12.82
C ASP A 87 -2.39 -8.57 -12.58
N LYS A 88 -2.39 -7.25 -12.53
CA LYS A 88 -3.57 -6.39 -12.34
C LYS A 88 -4.37 -6.76 -11.09
N ASP A 89 -3.68 -6.97 -9.99
CA ASP A 89 -4.31 -7.40 -8.74
C ASP A 89 -5.37 -6.42 -8.25
N ALA A 90 -6.59 -6.91 -8.09
CA ALA A 90 -7.74 -6.09 -7.69
C ALA A 90 -7.58 -5.54 -6.26
N GLY A 91 -6.97 -6.29 -5.36
CA GLY A 91 -6.70 -5.85 -4.00
C GLY A 91 -5.70 -4.69 -3.95
N ALA A 92 -4.68 -4.72 -4.80
CA ALA A 92 -3.73 -3.61 -4.95
C ALA A 92 -4.41 -2.34 -5.46
N ILE A 93 -5.29 -2.47 -6.45
CA ILE A 93 -6.07 -1.35 -6.99
C ILE A 93 -6.96 -0.74 -5.89
N PHE A 94 -7.65 -1.58 -5.13
CA PHE A 94 -8.50 -1.13 -4.02
C PHE A 94 -7.67 -0.35 -2.97
N ALA A 95 -6.56 -0.89 -2.53
CA ALA A 95 -5.72 -0.26 -1.51
C ALA A 95 -5.16 1.09 -1.97
N LEU A 96 -4.71 1.19 -3.22
CA LEU A 96 -4.23 2.45 -3.80
C LEU A 96 -5.35 3.49 -3.87
N ALA A 97 -6.52 3.11 -4.36
CA ALA A 97 -7.67 4.02 -4.49
C ALA A 97 -8.14 4.50 -3.12
N TYR A 98 -8.19 3.62 -2.15
CA TYR A 98 -8.58 3.97 -0.79
C TYR A 98 -7.57 4.94 -0.14
N GLY A 99 -6.28 4.67 -0.26
CA GLY A 99 -5.23 5.58 0.21
C GLY A 99 -5.29 6.93 -0.47
N PHE A 100 -5.53 6.96 -1.78
CA PHE A 100 -5.74 8.19 -2.54
C PHE A 100 -6.94 8.99 -2.00
N ALA A 101 -8.06 8.35 -1.74
CA ALA A 101 -9.26 8.99 -1.21
C ALA A 101 -9.04 9.58 0.19
N LEU A 102 -8.14 9.01 0.97
CA LEU A 102 -7.73 9.53 2.28
C LEU A 102 -6.69 10.65 2.20
N GLY A 103 -6.30 11.08 1.00
CA GLY A 103 -5.32 12.14 0.80
C GLY A 103 -3.87 11.72 1.05
N LYS A 104 -3.58 10.42 1.07
CA LYS A 104 -2.23 9.90 1.29
C LYS A 104 -1.44 9.85 -0.01
N PRO A 105 -0.10 9.97 0.04
CA PRO A 105 0.74 9.58 -1.09
C PRO A 105 0.53 8.11 -1.42
N VAL A 106 0.33 7.81 -2.70
CA VAL A 106 0.11 6.45 -3.18
C VAL A 106 1.05 6.16 -4.36
N TYR A 107 1.72 5.04 -4.30
CA TYR A 107 2.74 4.65 -5.28
C TYR A 107 2.31 3.36 -5.97
N ALA A 108 2.34 3.39 -7.31
CA ALA A 108 2.07 2.23 -8.13
C ALA A 108 3.40 1.55 -8.49
N TYR A 109 3.56 0.31 -8.06
CA TYR A 109 4.76 -0.48 -8.32
C TYR A 109 4.42 -1.61 -9.28
N CYS A 110 5.26 -1.82 -10.28
CA CYS A 110 5.20 -2.96 -11.19
C CYS A 110 6.62 -3.40 -11.53
N GLU A 111 6.78 -4.64 -11.97
CA GLU A 111 8.03 -5.10 -12.52
C GLU A 111 7.87 -5.39 -14.03
N GLY A 112 8.78 -4.89 -14.85
CA GLY A 112 8.72 -5.09 -16.29
C GLY A 112 7.73 -4.20 -17.04
N ILE A 113 7.52 -2.97 -16.60
CA ILE A 113 6.73 -1.99 -17.34
C ILE A 113 7.45 -1.65 -18.65
N LEU A 114 6.80 -1.90 -19.77
CA LEU A 114 7.34 -1.52 -21.07
C LEU A 114 7.28 0.01 -21.26
N PRO A 115 8.28 0.61 -21.93
CA PRO A 115 8.22 2.03 -22.28
C PRO A 115 6.91 2.33 -23.00
N ASN A 116 6.25 3.41 -22.61
CA ASN A 116 4.95 3.87 -23.14
C ASN A 116 3.75 2.98 -22.81
N SER A 117 3.89 1.92 -21.99
CA SER A 117 2.74 1.21 -21.49
C SER A 117 2.12 1.97 -20.30
N ARG A 118 0.80 1.96 -20.23
CA ARG A 118 0.07 2.52 -19.09
C ARG A 118 -0.54 1.37 -18.28
N ILE A 119 -0.49 1.48 -16.97
CA ILE A 119 -1.22 0.56 -16.10
C ILE A 119 -2.71 0.79 -16.28
N SER A 120 -3.16 2.00 -16.09
CA SER A 120 -4.49 2.51 -16.41
C SER A 120 -4.48 4.03 -16.27
N LEU A 121 -5.39 4.70 -16.95
CA LEU A 121 -5.53 6.14 -16.83
C LEU A 121 -5.77 6.57 -15.38
N MET A 122 -6.67 5.88 -14.68
CA MET A 122 -7.03 6.23 -13.30
C MET A 122 -5.87 6.02 -12.33
N VAL A 123 -5.15 4.92 -12.46
CA VAL A 123 -3.98 4.64 -11.61
C VAL A 123 -2.85 5.60 -11.89
N ASP A 124 -2.55 5.86 -13.17
CA ASP A 124 -1.49 6.80 -13.56
C ASP A 124 -1.74 8.21 -13.04
N GLN A 125 -2.99 8.65 -13.02
CA GLN A 125 -3.34 9.97 -12.52
C GLN A 125 -3.43 10.05 -10.99
N ALA A 126 -3.89 8.98 -10.34
CA ALA A 126 -3.99 8.92 -8.88
C ALA A 126 -2.62 8.74 -8.21
N ALA A 127 -1.72 8.00 -8.83
CA ALA A 127 -0.42 7.68 -8.24
C ALA A 127 0.46 8.93 -8.11
N THR A 128 1.07 9.07 -6.95
CA THR A 128 2.11 10.07 -6.70
C THR A 128 3.33 9.82 -7.59
N ALA A 129 3.66 8.54 -7.78
CA ALA A 129 4.64 8.08 -8.75
C ALA A 129 4.33 6.64 -9.18
N VAL A 130 4.74 6.30 -10.40
CA VAL A 130 4.73 4.94 -10.93
C VAL A 130 6.17 4.43 -10.93
N LEU A 131 6.39 3.30 -10.29
CA LEU A 131 7.72 2.74 -10.03
C LEU A 131 7.91 1.44 -10.81
N ASP A 132 8.89 1.41 -11.68
CA ASP A 132 9.28 0.20 -12.42
C ASP A 132 10.39 -0.55 -11.67
N GLY A 133 9.97 -1.43 -10.80
CA GLY A 133 10.86 -2.33 -10.08
C GLY A 133 11.59 -1.71 -8.88
N PRO A 134 12.46 -2.52 -8.26
CA PRO A 134 13.17 -2.12 -7.03
C PRO A 134 14.06 -0.90 -7.19
N ALA A 135 14.74 -0.75 -8.34
CA ALA A 135 15.63 0.39 -8.58
C ALA A 135 14.88 1.73 -8.59
N ALA A 136 13.69 1.78 -9.19
CA ALA A 136 12.86 2.98 -9.17
C ALA A 136 12.39 3.32 -7.75
N LEU A 137 12.08 2.31 -6.95
CA LEU A 137 11.73 2.50 -5.53
C LEU A 137 12.94 3.05 -4.74
N GLU A 138 14.13 2.53 -4.98
CA GLU A 138 15.36 3.06 -4.36
C GLU A 138 15.58 4.53 -4.70
N GLU A 139 15.41 4.92 -5.96
CA GLU A 139 15.52 6.32 -6.39
C GLU A 139 14.50 7.22 -5.70
N LEU A 140 13.25 6.75 -5.57
CA LEU A 140 12.22 7.50 -4.85
C LEU A 140 12.64 7.75 -3.39
N LEU A 141 13.15 6.74 -2.72
CA LEU A 141 13.58 6.84 -1.32
C LEU A 141 14.82 7.74 -1.17
N ASP A 142 15.71 7.74 -2.15
CA ASP A 142 16.89 8.63 -2.19
C ASP A 142 16.54 10.08 -2.49
N SER A 143 15.39 10.34 -3.13
CA SER A 143 14.98 11.70 -3.52
C SER A 143 14.61 12.61 -2.35
N GLY A 144 14.34 12.06 -1.17
CA GLY A 144 13.85 12.78 -0.01
C GLY A 144 12.36 13.12 -0.06
N GLN A 145 11.61 12.68 -1.08
CA GLN A 145 10.16 12.87 -1.15
C GLN A 145 9.41 12.06 -0.09
N VAL A 146 9.93 10.90 0.26
CA VAL A 146 9.40 10.07 1.33
C VAL A 146 10.17 10.39 2.61
N ARG A 147 9.46 10.89 3.61
CA ARG A 147 10.03 11.15 4.93
C ARG A 147 9.62 10.01 5.87
N PRO A 148 10.58 9.23 6.39
CA PRO A 148 10.27 8.21 7.38
C PRO A 148 9.56 8.83 8.57
N LEU A 149 8.63 8.09 9.15
CA LEU A 149 8.07 8.45 10.44
C LEU A 149 9.22 8.44 11.44
N GLN A 150 9.51 9.59 12.03
CA GLN A 150 10.46 9.63 13.12
C GLN A 150 9.83 8.88 14.28
N LEU A 151 10.45 7.77 14.66
CA LEU A 151 10.23 7.23 15.97
C LEU A 151 10.66 8.35 16.92
N ASP A 152 9.72 8.88 17.69
CA ASP A 152 10.06 9.84 18.73
C ASP A 152 11.11 9.17 19.60
N GLU A 153 12.33 9.68 19.55
CA GLU A 153 13.37 9.31 20.49
C GLU A 153 12.88 9.78 21.87
N GLN A 154 12.42 8.80 22.63
CA GLN A 154 12.18 9.03 24.05
C GLN A 154 13.49 8.97 24.81
#